data_0c451df34def9fc0d47b8609de7a4f38
#
_entry.id   0c451df34def9fc0d47b8609de7a4f38
#
_cell.length_a   1.000
_cell.length_b   1.000
_cell.length_c   1.000
_cell.angle_alpha   90.00
_cell.angle_beta   90.00
_cell.angle_gamma   90.00
#
_symmetry.space_group_name_H-M   'P 1'
#
loop_
_entity.id
_entity.type
_entity.pdbx_description
1 polymer ?
#
loop_
_entity_poly.entity_id
_entity_poly.type
_entity_poly.pdbx_seq_one_letter_code
_entity_poly.pdbx_strand_id
1 'polypeptide(L)'
;MHQPNETHDPALKSWVESANDPASDFPIQNLPLGAFLAEHNGHVHPHLGVPIGDQILDVSTLADAGVLGLAKEVVERLHVPTWGYVAAVPGMASGVRRAVQRFLRADVGGGGGGGQQARRLREKCLRPLASTRLFPPIRVGNYTDFYASIHHATTVGSMFRPDNPLLPNYKHVPIGYHGRASSIILTGGEIRRPLGQQSPPDDNPAAGPKFGPCAMLDYELEIGAVVGVGNPLGEPVPLAAAEDHILGLCVVNDWSARDVQKWEYQPLGPFLAKNFATSVSPFLVTLEALAPFRAPGASRPAGDPAPLPYLTDERDRAQGGFDLTLEVAIESAEMRTKGLSPKVVGRGTFREMYWTLGQMLTHHTSNGCNLQTGDLLASGTISGTTPDSRGCLLEATWAGTDPATGKPRPRTPIELPTGEKRTFLADGDRVVMRAWAEREGYRRIGFGECSGTIVPAKA
;
A
#
# COMPACT_ATOMS: atom_id res chain seq x y z
N MET A 1 -6.43 18.50 5.81
CA MET A 1 -7.23 17.56 4.98
C MET A 1 -7.68 18.23 3.71
N HIS A 2 -7.46 17.58 2.56
CA HIS A 2 -7.94 18.04 1.26
C HIS A 2 -9.46 17.87 1.13
N GLN A 3 -10.10 18.84 0.42
CA GLN A 3 -11.51 18.79 0.05
C GLN A 3 -11.64 18.55 -1.46
N PRO A 4 -12.73 17.95 -1.95
CA PRO A 4 -13.01 17.89 -3.38
C PRO A 4 -12.97 19.29 -4.03
N ASN A 5 -12.39 19.36 -5.21
CA ASN A 5 -12.22 20.60 -5.98
C ASN A 5 -12.38 20.32 -7.48
N GLU A 6 -12.15 21.32 -8.32
CA GLU A 6 -12.28 21.23 -9.79
C GLU A 6 -11.47 20.12 -10.44
N THR A 7 -10.40 19.65 -9.80
CA THR A 7 -9.56 18.55 -10.36
C THR A 7 -10.24 17.19 -10.31
N HIS A 8 -11.32 17.08 -9.55
CA HIS A 8 -12.09 15.84 -9.39
C HIS A 8 -13.35 15.78 -10.25
N ASP A 9 -13.64 16.85 -11.03
CA ASP A 9 -14.81 16.89 -11.91
C ASP A 9 -14.83 15.63 -12.83
N PRO A 10 -15.87 14.77 -12.74
CA PRO A 10 -15.96 13.55 -13.53
C PRO A 10 -16.09 13.81 -15.05
N ALA A 11 -16.48 15.03 -15.44
CA ALA A 11 -16.60 15.44 -16.83
C ALA A 11 -15.25 15.72 -17.51
N LEU A 12 -14.18 15.94 -16.74
CA LEU A 12 -12.84 16.16 -17.29
C LEU A 12 -12.38 14.95 -18.12
N LYS A 13 -11.90 15.22 -19.33
CA LYS A 13 -11.34 14.25 -20.24
C LYS A 13 -9.86 14.53 -20.51
N SER A 14 -9.09 13.45 -20.62
CA SER A 14 -7.71 13.50 -21.10
C SER A 14 -7.65 13.35 -22.61
N TRP A 15 -6.64 13.93 -23.26
CA TRP A 15 -6.29 13.61 -24.64
C TRP A 15 -5.61 12.22 -24.75
N VAL A 16 -5.26 11.57 -23.65
CA VAL A 16 -4.89 10.14 -23.59
C VAL A 16 -6.17 9.35 -23.48
N GLU A 17 -6.61 8.72 -24.57
CA GLU A 17 -7.94 8.10 -24.66
C GLU A 17 -8.19 7.00 -23.65
N SER A 18 -7.19 6.14 -23.40
CA SER A 18 -7.28 5.04 -22.43
C SER A 18 -7.55 5.52 -20.98
N ALA A 19 -7.20 6.77 -20.66
CA ALA A 19 -7.53 7.38 -19.36
C ALA A 19 -9.02 7.71 -19.19
N ASN A 20 -9.77 7.77 -20.29
CA ASN A 20 -11.20 8.09 -20.27
C ASN A 20 -12.08 6.84 -20.10
N ASP A 21 -11.50 5.65 -20.17
CA ASP A 21 -12.20 4.39 -19.87
C ASP A 21 -12.73 4.42 -18.42
N PRO A 22 -14.03 4.15 -18.17
CA PRO A 22 -14.59 4.06 -16.83
C PRO A 22 -13.88 3.07 -15.91
N ALA A 23 -13.29 2.01 -16.45
CA ALA A 23 -12.57 0.99 -15.70
C ALA A 23 -11.10 1.33 -15.44
N SER A 24 -10.58 2.44 -16.01
CA SER A 24 -9.19 2.84 -15.82
C SER A 24 -8.89 3.15 -14.35
N ASP A 25 -7.79 2.62 -13.84
CA ASP A 25 -7.25 2.99 -12.53
C ASP A 25 -6.60 4.39 -12.55
N PHE A 26 -6.22 4.87 -13.74
CA PHE A 26 -5.48 6.12 -13.91
C PHE A 26 -6.19 7.15 -14.81
N PRO A 27 -7.43 7.57 -14.44
CA PRO A 27 -8.06 8.71 -15.10
C PRO A 27 -7.34 10.02 -14.76
N ILE A 28 -7.65 11.09 -15.49
CA ILE A 28 -7.08 12.43 -15.28
C ILE A 28 -7.38 12.99 -13.86
N GLN A 29 -8.35 12.46 -13.17
CA GLN A 29 -8.68 12.81 -11.78
C GLN A 29 -7.72 12.18 -10.76
N ASN A 30 -7.02 11.08 -11.10
CA ASN A 30 -6.08 10.40 -10.20
C ASN A 30 -4.69 11.06 -10.23
N LEU A 31 -3.91 10.79 -11.26
CA LEU A 31 -2.54 11.27 -11.47
C LEU A 31 -1.60 10.93 -10.29
N PRO A 32 -1.45 9.66 -9.91
CA PRO A 32 -0.57 9.29 -8.83
C PRO A 32 0.90 9.49 -9.20
N LEU A 33 1.74 9.64 -8.17
CA LEU A 33 3.17 9.88 -8.34
C LEU A 33 3.89 8.55 -8.58
N GLY A 34 4.60 8.43 -9.67
CA GLY A 34 5.40 7.28 -10.08
C GLY A 34 6.80 7.69 -10.50
N ALA A 35 7.65 6.70 -10.74
CA ALA A 35 8.96 6.89 -11.35
C ALA A 35 9.29 5.68 -12.24
N PHE A 36 10.14 5.89 -13.23
CA PHE A 36 10.54 4.86 -14.17
C PHE A 36 11.97 5.09 -14.68
N LEU A 37 12.57 4.05 -15.25
CA LEU A 37 13.88 4.14 -15.84
C LEU A 37 13.75 4.53 -17.31
N ALA A 38 14.34 5.67 -17.68
CA ALA A 38 14.46 6.15 -19.05
C ALA A 38 15.89 6.00 -19.56
N GLU A 39 16.04 5.63 -20.83
CA GLU A 39 17.34 5.60 -21.49
C GLU A 39 17.56 6.91 -22.24
N HIS A 40 18.69 7.55 -22.01
CA HIS A 40 19.12 8.73 -22.72
C HIS A 40 20.62 8.64 -23.01
N ASN A 41 21.03 8.76 -24.28
CA ASN A 41 22.42 8.68 -24.72
C ASN A 41 23.19 7.43 -24.22
N GLY A 42 22.52 6.26 -24.18
CA GLY A 42 23.11 5.01 -23.71
C GLY A 42 23.24 4.89 -22.19
N HIS A 43 22.71 5.86 -21.43
CA HIS A 43 22.66 5.82 -19.97
C HIS A 43 21.21 5.69 -19.49
N VAL A 44 21.00 4.88 -18.46
CA VAL A 44 19.71 4.67 -17.83
C VAL A 44 19.59 5.56 -16.59
N HIS A 45 18.58 6.42 -16.55
CA HIS A 45 18.31 7.34 -15.46
C HIS A 45 16.87 7.22 -14.98
N PRO A 46 16.60 7.37 -13.66
CA PRO A 46 15.22 7.47 -13.18
C PRO A 46 14.61 8.83 -13.56
N HIS A 47 13.40 8.79 -14.11
CA HIS A 47 12.56 9.94 -14.38
C HIS A 47 11.32 9.91 -13.49
N LEU A 48 10.83 11.08 -13.10
CA LEU A 48 9.53 11.21 -12.43
C LEU A 48 8.43 11.02 -13.46
N GLY A 49 7.47 10.16 -13.13
CA GLY A 49 6.37 9.79 -14.00
C GLY A 49 5.02 9.90 -13.30
N VAL A 50 3.98 10.05 -14.11
CA VAL A 50 2.58 10.02 -13.67
C VAL A 50 1.84 9.06 -14.59
N PRO A 51 1.28 7.94 -14.08
CA PRO A 51 0.47 7.06 -14.90
C PRO A 51 -0.84 7.75 -15.32
N ILE A 52 -1.23 7.53 -16.57
CA ILE A 52 -2.43 8.07 -17.20
C ILE A 52 -2.98 7.06 -18.22
N GLY A 53 -4.14 6.46 -17.94
CA GLY A 53 -4.66 5.35 -18.70
C GLY A 53 -3.69 4.17 -18.71
N ASP A 54 -3.31 3.69 -19.88
CA ASP A 54 -2.33 2.63 -20.10
C ASP A 54 -0.89 3.15 -20.37
N GLN A 55 -0.67 4.46 -20.15
CA GLN A 55 0.59 5.13 -20.36
C GLN A 55 1.20 5.63 -19.05
N ILE A 56 2.49 5.98 -19.08
CA ILE A 56 3.14 6.81 -18.06
C ILE A 56 3.68 8.08 -18.73
N LEU A 57 3.34 9.22 -18.15
CA LEU A 57 3.76 10.54 -18.58
C LEU A 57 5.10 10.90 -17.93
N ASP A 58 6.08 11.26 -18.72
CA ASP A 58 7.42 11.71 -18.28
C ASP A 58 7.36 13.18 -17.82
N VAL A 59 7.22 13.38 -16.52
CA VAL A 59 7.11 14.71 -15.91
C VAL A 59 8.44 15.45 -15.98
N SER A 60 9.58 14.75 -15.85
CA SER A 60 10.90 15.37 -15.96
C SER A 60 11.12 15.97 -17.37
N THR A 61 10.78 15.23 -18.43
CA THR A 61 10.84 15.73 -19.80
C THR A 61 9.89 16.92 -20.03
N LEU A 62 8.69 16.93 -19.44
CA LEU A 62 7.77 18.07 -19.55
C LEU A 62 8.25 19.32 -18.80
N ALA A 63 8.91 19.12 -17.66
CA ALA A 63 9.51 20.21 -16.89
C ALA A 63 10.63 20.90 -17.70
N ASP A 64 11.50 20.11 -18.36
CA ASP A 64 12.55 20.61 -19.27
C ASP A 64 11.98 21.41 -20.45
N ALA A 65 10.85 20.95 -20.98
CA ALA A 65 10.19 21.63 -22.09
C ALA A 65 9.49 22.94 -21.67
N GLY A 66 9.41 23.25 -20.35
CA GLY A 66 8.80 24.47 -19.82
C GLY A 66 7.27 24.55 -19.98
N VAL A 67 6.61 23.48 -20.42
CA VAL A 67 5.17 23.50 -20.74
C VAL A 67 4.24 23.38 -19.53
N LEU A 68 4.78 23.02 -18.37
CA LEU A 68 4.00 22.90 -17.14
C LEU A 68 3.75 24.24 -16.47
N GLY A 69 4.45 25.32 -16.87
CA GLY A 69 4.32 26.65 -16.27
C GLY A 69 4.70 26.68 -14.79
N LEU A 70 5.63 25.84 -14.37
CA LEU A 70 6.12 25.74 -13.00
C LEU A 70 7.25 26.74 -12.75
N ALA A 71 7.37 27.21 -11.50
CA ALA A 71 8.48 28.03 -11.07
C ALA A 71 9.82 27.24 -11.17
N LYS A 72 10.93 27.97 -11.39
CA LYS A 72 12.26 27.38 -11.61
C LYS A 72 12.66 26.43 -10.47
N GLU A 73 12.42 26.81 -9.23
CA GLU A 73 12.75 26.01 -8.03
C GLU A 73 12.00 24.66 -8.03
N VAL A 74 10.76 24.61 -8.57
CA VAL A 74 10.00 23.38 -8.71
C VAL A 74 10.59 22.52 -9.81
N VAL A 75 10.91 23.13 -10.97
CA VAL A 75 11.53 22.43 -12.11
C VAL A 75 12.85 21.78 -11.68
N GLU A 76 13.71 22.49 -10.95
CA GLU A 76 14.99 21.95 -10.45
C GLU A 76 14.79 20.70 -9.56
N ARG A 77 13.68 20.65 -8.78
CA ARG A 77 13.34 19.49 -7.95
C ARG A 77 12.74 18.31 -8.74
N LEU A 78 12.32 18.52 -9.98
CA LEU A 78 11.81 17.46 -10.86
C LEU A 78 12.93 16.76 -11.67
N HIS A 79 14.18 17.21 -11.53
CA HIS A 79 15.35 16.55 -12.14
C HIS A 79 16.02 15.50 -11.24
N VAL A 80 15.45 15.24 -10.07
CA VAL A 80 15.95 14.24 -9.13
C VAL A 80 15.28 12.89 -9.35
N PRO A 81 15.90 11.77 -8.92
CA PRO A 81 15.43 10.43 -9.25
C PRO A 81 14.12 10.03 -8.57
N THR A 82 13.67 10.76 -7.55
CA THR A 82 12.47 10.42 -6.77
C THR A 82 11.69 11.66 -6.34
N TRP A 83 10.41 11.49 -6.01
CA TRP A 83 9.51 12.56 -5.57
C TRP A 83 9.87 13.16 -4.19
N GLY A 84 10.83 12.60 -3.46
CA GLY A 84 11.17 13.04 -2.10
C GLY A 84 11.45 14.54 -1.98
N TYR A 85 12.16 15.14 -2.93
CA TYR A 85 12.47 16.58 -2.91
C TYR A 85 11.27 17.48 -3.20
N VAL A 86 10.27 16.97 -3.90
CA VAL A 86 8.98 17.66 -4.13
C VAL A 86 8.09 17.46 -2.90
N ALA A 87 8.07 16.25 -2.36
CA ALA A 87 7.23 15.87 -1.22
C ALA A 87 7.62 16.58 0.08
N ALA A 88 8.91 16.89 0.26
CA ALA A 88 9.42 17.60 1.43
C ALA A 88 8.94 19.07 1.54
N VAL A 89 8.31 19.60 0.49
CA VAL A 89 7.81 21.00 0.48
C VAL A 89 6.29 20.99 0.49
N PRO A 90 5.66 21.60 1.51
CA PRO A 90 4.20 21.65 1.62
C PRO A 90 3.52 22.17 0.35
N GLY A 91 2.52 21.44 -0.16
CA GLY A 91 1.72 21.84 -1.32
C GLY A 91 2.40 21.71 -2.69
N MET A 92 3.71 21.43 -2.75
CA MET A 92 4.43 21.40 -4.04
C MET A 92 3.95 20.23 -4.92
N ALA A 93 3.73 19.06 -4.35
CA ALA A 93 3.21 17.89 -5.09
C ALA A 93 1.82 18.18 -5.69
N SER A 94 0.93 18.84 -4.94
CA SER A 94 -0.37 19.30 -5.44
C SER A 94 -0.24 20.31 -6.58
N GLY A 95 0.71 21.23 -6.48
CA GLY A 95 1.02 22.20 -7.54
C GLY A 95 1.45 21.52 -8.84
N VAL A 96 2.34 20.52 -8.75
CA VAL A 96 2.78 19.73 -9.90
C VAL A 96 1.61 18.90 -10.48
N ARG A 97 0.81 18.23 -9.63
CA ARG A 97 -0.36 17.45 -10.06
C ARG A 97 -1.34 18.31 -10.87
N ARG A 98 -1.66 19.52 -10.41
CA ARG A 98 -2.54 20.48 -11.13
C ARG A 98 -1.93 20.92 -12.46
N ALA A 99 -0.63 21.16 -12.50
CA ALA A 99 0.06 21.54 -13.75
C ALA A 99 0.02 20.39 -14.78
N VAL A 100 0.29 19.15 -14.34
CA VAL A 100 0.18 17.95 -15.15
C VAL A 100 -1.26 17.73 -15.63
N GLN A 101 -2.26 17.93 -14.77
CA GLN A 101 -3.66 17.81 -15.14
C GLN A 101 -4.04 18.81 -16.24
N ARG A 102 -3.65 20.10 -16.11
CA ARG A 102 -3.89 21.11 -17.16
C ARG A 102 -3.27 20.72 -18.50
N PHE A 103 -2.06 20.16 -18.48
CA PHE A 103 -1.40 19.66 -19.69
C PHE A 103 -2.16 18.50 -20.32
N LEU A 104 -2.73 17.61 -19.53
CA LEU A 104 -3.44 16.40 -19.99
C LEU A 104 -4.89 16.66 -20.44
N ARG A 105 -5.48 17.79 -20.12
CA ARG A 105 -6.87 18.11 -20.47
C ARG A 105 -7.06 18.21 -21.98
N ALA A 106 -8.14 17.60 -22.46
CA ALA A 106 -8.52 17.59 -23.88
C ALA A 106 -9.10 18.95 -24.34
N ASP A 107 -9.80 19.68 -23.44
CA ASP A 107 -10.55 20.90 -23.73
C ASP A 107 -9.69 22.18 -23.76
N VAL A 108 -8.51 22.21 -23.14
CA VAL A 108 -7.61 23.37 -23.13
C VAL A 108 -6.52 23.31 -24.21
N GLY A 109 -6.75 22.61 -25.30
CA GLY A 109 -5.77 22.48 -26.39
C GLY A 109 -4.52 21.72 -25.99
N GLY A 110 -4.66 20.82 -25.04
CA GLY A 110 -3.68 20.01 -24.31
C GLY A 110 -2.29 19.92 -24.94
N GLY A 111 -1.28 20.30 -24.17
CA GLY A 111 0.12 20.11 -24.54
C GLY A 111 0.68 21.13 -25.55
N GLY A 112 0.28 22.41 -25.48
CA GLY A 112 0.95 23.49 -26.21
C GLY A 112 0.42 23.79 -27.62
N GLY A 113 -0.90 23.57 -27.85
CA GLY A 113 -1.53 23.89 -29.13
C GLY A 113 -1.54 22.73 -30.11
N GLY A 114 -2.40 22.79 -31.13
CA GLY A 114 -2.59 21.72 -32.17
C GLY A 114 -1.47 21.57 -33.19
N GLY A 115 -0.30 22.18 -33.00
CA GLY A 115 0.79 22.18 -33.96
C GLY A 115 1.69 20.93 -33.89
N GLN A 116 2.55 20.79 -34.91
CA GLN A 116 3.49 19.66 -35.02
C GLN A 116 4.42 19.53 -33.82
N GLN A 117 4.80 20.65 -33.19
CA GLN A 117 5.66 20.67 -31.99
C GLN A 117 4.97 20.07 -30.78
N ALA A 118 3.70 20.40 -30.53
CA ALA A 118 2.91 19.82 -29.46
C ALA A 118 2.73 18.30 -29.62
N ARG A 119 2.46 17.86 -30.83
CA ARG A 119 2.34 16.43 -31.14
C ARG A 119 3.65 15.69 -30.85
N ARG A 120 4.79 16.22 -31.31
CA ARG A 120 6.12 15.64 -31.04
C ARG A 120 6.43 15.57 -29.55
N LEU A 121 6.03 16.58 -28.77
CA LEU A 121 6.23 16.58 -27.31
C LEU A 121 5.38 15.50 -26.65
N ARG A 122 4.10 15.35 -27.04
CA ARG A 122 3.23 14.28 -26.53
C ARG A 122 3.82 12.89 -26.81
N GLU A 123 4.28 12.65 -28.04
CA GLU A 123 4.92 11.40 -28.44
C GLU A 123 6.23 11.14 -27.66
N LYS A 124 6.98 12.20 -27.33
CA LYS A 124 8.23 12.09 -26.57
C LYS A 124 8.02 11.78 -25.09
N CYS A 125 6.98 12.34 -24.46
CA CYS A 125 6.79 12.21 -23.00
C CYS A 125 5.81 11.11 -22.58
N LEU A 126 5.14 10.39 -23.50
CA LEU A 126 4.34 9.21 -23.19
C LEU A 126 5.09 7.92 -23.48
N ARG A 127 4.93 6.96 -22.58
CA ARG A 127 5.45 5.60 -22.73
C ARG A 127 4.38 4.59 -22.37
N PRO A 128 4.24 3.45 -23.07
CA PRO A 128 3.32 2.38 -22.67
C PRO A 128 3.70 1.85 -21.29
N LEU A 129 2.76 1.86 -20.34
CA LEU A 129 3.02 1.44 -18.95
C LEU A 129 3.46 -0.03 -18.89
N ALA A 130 2.84 -0.89 -19.69
CA ALA A 130 3.11 -2.34 -19.70
C ALA A 130 4.57 -2.71 -20.07
N SER A 131 5.27 -1.88 -20.82
CA SER A 131 6.67 -2.12 -21.23
C SER A 131 7.68 -1.22 -20.51
N THR A 132 7.20 -0.33 -19.64
CA THR A 132 8.07 0.62 -18.93
C THR A 132 8.63 -0.03 -17.67
N ARG A 133 9.96 0.04 -17.50
CA ARG A 133 10.62 -0.40 -16.28
C ARG A 133 10.40 0.62 -15.18
N LEU A 134 9.54 0.28 -14.22
CA LEU A 134 9.21 1.14 -13.10
C LEU A 134 10.38 1.27 -12.10
N PHE A 135 10.40 2.37 -11.39
CA PHE A 135 11.37 2.69 -10.34
C PHE A 135 10.62 3.16 -9.08
N PRO A 136 11.16 2.96 -7.87
CA PRO A 136 10.50 3.45 -6.65
C PRO A 136 10.23 4.96 -6.72
N PRO A 137 8.97 5.40 -6.55
CA PRO A 137 8.61 6.81 -6.65
C PRO A 137 9.23 7.65 -5.54
N ILE A 138 9.54 7.01 -4.40
CA ILE A 138 10.22 7.63 -3.26
C ILE A 138 11.15 6.61 -2.61
N ARG A 139 12.23 7.08 -2.02
CA ARG A 139 13.13 6.25 -1.23
C ARG A 139 12.57 6.10 0.18
N VAL A 140 12.26 4.88 0.57
CA VAL A 140 11.85 4.58 1.94
C VAL A 140 13.10 4.47 2.82
N GLY A 141 13.22 5.37 3.81
CA GLY A 141 14.32 5.40 4.78
C GLY A 141 14.03 4.58 6.03
N ASN A 142 12.81 4.69 6.55
CA ASN A 142 12.32 3.97 7.72
C ASN A 142 10.96 3.36 7.41
N TYR A 143 10.63 2.28 8.12
CA TYR A 143 9.37 1.57 7.95
C TYR A 143 8.81 1.22 9.32
N THR A 144 7.55 1.57 9.54
CA THR A 144 6.78 1.15 10.71
C THR A 144 5.52 0.47 10.21
N ASP A 145 5.27 -0.73 10.73
CA ASP A 145 4.06 -1.47 10.45
C ASP A 145 3.16 -1.48 11.69
N PHE A 146 1.90 -1.08 11.49
CA PHE A 146 0.90 -1.01 12.54
C PHE A 146 0.04 -2.29 12.58
N TYR A 147 -0.91 -2.30 13.48
CA TYR A 147 -1.84 -3.42 13.70
C TYR A 147 -3.27 -2.88 13.85
N ALA A 148 -3.68 -2.05 12.86
CA ALA A 148 -4.84 -1.19 13.02
C ALA A 148 -6.20 -1.84 12.70
N SER A 149 -6.26 -3.07 12.15
CA SER A 149 -7.49 -3.80 11.91
C SER A 149 -7.90 -4.63 13.13
N ILE A 150 -9.00 -4.25 13.79
CA ILE A 150 -9.53 -5.01 14.93
C ILE A 150 -9.98 -6.42 14.56
N HIS A 151 -10.45 -6.61 13.33
CA HIS A 151 -10.90 -7.91 12.84
C HIS A 151 -9.72 -8.87 12.70
N HIS A 152 -8.62 -8.41 12.08
CA HIS A 152 -7.37 -9.17 12.01
C HIS A 152 -6.83 -9.48 13.41
N ALA A 153 -6.71 -8.46 14.26
CA ALA A 153 -6.20 -8.60 15.61
C ALA A 153 -7.02 -9.59 16.47
N THR A 154 -8.35 -9.55 16.34
CA THR A 154 -9.25 -10.48 17.04
C THR A 154 -9.10 -11.91 16.53
N THR A 155 -9.09 -12.10 15.21
CA THR A 155 -8.97 -13.43 14.60
C THR A 155 -7.64 -14.08 14.94
N VAL A 156 -6.52 -13.37 14.74
CA VAL A 156 -5.18 -13.89 15.07
C VAL A 156 -5.01 -14.06 16.57
N GLY A 157 -5.51 -13.11 17.36
CA GLY A 157 -5.49 -13.21 18.82
C GLY A 157 -6.23 -14.45 19.33
N SER A 158 -7.37 -14.80 18.73
CA SER A 158 -8.15 -15.98 19.12
C SER A 158 -7.41 -17.31 18.87
N MET A 159 -6.46 -17.34 17.93
CA MET A 159 -5.63 -18.53 17.69
C MET A 159 -4.67 -18.81 18.85
N PHE A 160 -4.25 -17.77 19.58
CA PHE A 160 -3.27 -17.87 20.66
C PHE A 160 -3.88 -17.66 22.05
N ARG A 161 -4.97 -16.91 22.13
CA ARG A 161 -5.65 -16.49 23.37
C ARG A 161 -7.17 -16.53 23.17
N PRO A 162 -7.79 -17.70 23.02
CA PRO A 162 -9.20 -17.82 22.66
C PRO A 162 -10.15 -17.10 23.66
N ASP A 163 -9.81 -17.06 24.95
CA ASP A 163 -10.63 -16.43 25.99
C ASP A 163 -10.44 -14.89 26.05
N ASN A 164 -9.32 -14.37 25.56
CA ASN A 164 -9.02 -12.94 25.52
C ASN A 164 -8.19 -12.60 24.29
N PRO A 165 -8.81 -12.53 23.09
CA PRO A 165 -8.11 -12.34 21.83
C PRO A 165 -7.29 -11.05 21.75
N LEU A 166 -7.83 -9.94 22.26
CA LEU A 166 -7.18 -8.64 22.23
C LEU A 166 -6.44 -8.37 23.53
N LEU A 167 -5.19 -7.93 23.42
CA LEU A 167 -4.45 -7.44 24.59
C LEU A 167 -5.09 -6.15 25.13
N PRO A 168 -4.98 -5.85 26.44
CA PRO A 168 -5.67 -4.72 27.07
C PRO A 168 -5.37 -3.36 26.45
N ASN A 169 -4.16 -3.19 25.90
CA ASN A 169 -3.72 -1.93 25.28
C ASN A 169 -4.21 -1.73 23.84
N TYR A 170 -4.71 -2.77 23.15
CA TYR A 170 -5.09 -2.70 21.73
C TYR A 170 -6.06 -1.56 21.43
N LYS A 171 -7.09 -1.39 22.27
CA LYS A 171 -8.14 -0.38 22.09
C LYS A 171 -7.74 1.03 22.56
N HIS A 172 -6.54 1.17 23.13
CA HIS A 172 -6.05 2.43 23.69
C HIS A 172 -4.95 3.08 22.87
N VAL A 173 -4.12 2.28 22.19
CA VAL A 173 -2.99 2.76 21.39
C VAL A 173 -2.93 2.08 20.04
N PRO A 174 -2.59 2.80 18.95
CA PRO A 174 -2.16 2.17 17.70
C PRO A 174 -0.86 1.40 17.94
N ILE A 175 -0.95 0.08 17.95
CA ILE A 175 0.22 -0.80 18.14
C ILE A 175 0.95 -0.92 16.80
N GLY A 176 2.28 -0.84 16.84
CA GLY A 176 3.13 -1.01 15.67
C GLY A 176 4.50 -1.55 16.06
N TYR A 177 5.25 -1.98 15.06
CA TYR A 177 6.66 -2.39 15.19
C TYR A 177 7.50 -1.75 14.09
N HIS A 178 8.81 -1.63 14.34
CA HIS A 178 9.75 -1.12 13.33
C HIS A 178 10.09 -2.20 12.33
N GLY A 179 9.62 -2.02 11.09
CA GLY A 179 9.92 -2.88 9.96
C GLY A 179 11.29 -2.63 9.36
N ARG A 180 11.70 -3.50 8.45
CA ARG A 180 12.99 -3.40 7.78
C ARG A 180 12.88 -2.68 6.43
N ALA A 181 13.25 -1.39 6.39
CA ALA A 181 13.16 -0.59 5.17
C ALA A 181 14.04 -1.10 4.02
N SER A 182 15.20 -1.73 4.32
CA SER A 182 16.15 -2.19 3.29
C SER A 182 15.68 -3.39 2.48
N SER A 183 14.63 -4.09 2.91
CA SER A 183 14.01 -5.22 2.21
C SER A 183 12.66 -4.86 1.56
N ILE A 184 12.34 -3.57 1.47
CA ILE A 184 11.20 -3.09 0.69
C ILE A 184 11.56 -3.16 -0.80
N ILE A 185 10.71 -3.84 -1.57
CA ILE A 185 10.85 -4.03 -3.01
C ILE A 185 9.61 -3.53 -3.75
N LEU A 186 9.82 -3.13 -4.99
CA LEU A 186 8.72 -2.73 -5.87
C LEU A 186 7.97 -3.95 -6.38
N THR A 187 6.69 -3.77 -6.70
CA THR A 187 5.82 -4.76 -7.38
C THR A 187 6.53 -5.57 -8.46
N GLY A 188 6.13 -6.82 -8.63
CA GLY A 188 6.65 -7.73 -9.67
C GLY A 188 7.97 -8.44 -9.31
N GLY A 189 8.51 -8.19 -8.11
CA GLY A 189 9.75 -8.81 -7.65
C GLY A 189 9.61 -10.29 -7.28
N GLU A 190 10.75 -10.98 -7.23
CA GLU A 190 10.87 -12.33 -6.68
C GLU A 190 10.95 -12.28 -5.15
N ILE A 191 10.12 -13.07 -4.48
CA ILE A 191 10.09 -13.23 -3.04
C ILE A 191 10.74 -14.57 -2.70
N ARG A 192 11.95 -14.49 -2.19
CA ARG A 192 12.65 -15.70 -1.79
C ARG A 192 12.10 -16.24 -0.49
N ARG A 193 11.68 -17.51 -0.50
CA ARG A 193 11.23 -18.19 0.72
C ARG A 193 12.32 -18.10 1.78
N PRO A 194 12.03 -17.52 2.98
CA PRO A 194 13.06 -17.33 3.99
C PRO A 194 13.44 -18.64 4.69
N LEU A 195 14.65 -18.67 5.19
CA LEU A 195 15.11 -19.65 6.16
C LEU A 195 14.91 -19.08 7.57
N GLY A 196 14.57 -19.92 8.54
CA GLY A 196 14.45 -19.49 9.93
C GLY A 196 14.36 -20.63 10.91
N GLN A 197 14.50 -20.30 12.20
CA GLN A 197 14.16 -21.24 13.25
C GLN A 197 12.63 -21.37 13.39
N GLN A 198 12.20 -22.59 13.56
CA GLN A 198 10.80 -22.96 13.78
C GLN A 198 10.67 -23.65 15.12
N SER A 199 9.53 -23.45 15.79
CA SER A 199 9.25 -24.14 17.05
C SER A 199 9.35 -25.64 16.94
N PRO A 200 9.70 -26.35 18.02
CA PRO A 200 9.53 -27.80 18.08
C PRO A 200 8.08 -28.18 17.75
N PRO A 201 7.82 -29.41 17.28
CA PRO A 201 6.46 -29.92 17.13
C PRO A 201 5.71 -29.87 18.47
N ASP A 202 4.44 -29.44 18.48
CA ASP A 202 3.64 -29.30 19.70
C ASP A 202 3.48 -30.64 20.46
N ASP A 203 3.52 -31.77 19.74
CA ASP A 203 3.44 -33.14 20.28
C ASP A 203 4.80 -33.72 20.69
N ASN A 204 5.92 -33.07 20.34
CA ASN A 204 7.27 -33.47 20.72
C ASN A 204 8.18 -32.28 21.01
N PRO A 205 7.95 -31.53 22.12
CA PRO A 205 8.79 -30.37 22.46
C PRO A 205 10.27 -30.72 22.72
N ALA A 206 10.54 -31.98 23.10
CA ALA A 206 11.91 -32.46 23.34
C ALA A 206 12.77 -32.59 22.07
N ALA A 207 12.16 -32.57 20.88
CA ALA A 207 12.90 -32.57 19.62
C ALA A 207 13.74 -31.28 19.40
N GLY A 208 13.44 -30.22 20.13
CA GLY A 208 14.09 -28.93 19.97
C GLY A 208 13.65 -28.18 18.70
N PRO A 209 14.05 -26.90 18.54
CA PRO A 209 13.77 -26.14 17.34
C PRO A 209 14.55 -26.67 16.14
N LYS A 210 14.01 -26.46 14.93
CA LYS A 210 14.71 -26.78 13.69
C LYS A 210 14.97 -25.49 12.89
N PHE A 211 16.04 -25.48 12.10
CA PHE A 211 16.32 -24.43 11.12
C PHE A 211 16.08 -24.94 9.71
N GLY A 212 15.34 -24.17 8.90
CA GLY A 212 15.04 -24.57 7.53
C GLY A 212 14.12 -23.59 6.81
N PRO A 213 13.71 -23.92 5.57
CA PRO A 213 12.77 -23.12 4.81
C PRO A 213 11.43 -22.98 5.53
N CYS A 214 10.88 -21.76 5.51
CA CYS A 214 9.53 -21.49 6.01
C CYS A 214 8.49 -22.36 5.28
N ALA A 215 7.70 -23.11 6.03
CA ALA A 215 6.61 -23.94 5.50
C ALA A 215 5.28 -23.19 5.44
N MET A 216 5.12 -22.12 6.25
CA MET A 216 3.87 -21.37 6.40
C MET A 216 4.07 -19.94 5.88
N LEU A 217 4.47 -19.79 4.61
CA LEU A 217 4.65 -18.48 3.99
C LEU A 217 3.30 -17.88 3.61
N ASP A 218 3.10 -16.63 3.99
CA ASP A 218 1.84 -15.90 3.87
C ASP A 218 2.06 -14.50 3.29
N TYR A 219 0.99 -13.85 2.90
CA TYR A 219 0.91 -12.43 2.54
C TYR A 219 0.11 -11.67 3.59
N GLU A 220 0.27 -10.35 3.63
CA GLU A 220 -0.59 -9.42 4.38
C GLU A 220 -0.97 -8.24 3.48
N LEU A 221 -2.28 -8.12 3.20
CA LEU A 221 -2.86 -7.03 2.40
C LEU A 221 -3.00 -5.78 3.25
N GLU A 222 -2.33 -4.69 2.87
CA GLU A 222 -2.23 -3.44 3.63
C GLU A 222 -2.29 -2.20 2.76
N ILE A 223 -2.53 -1.05 3.40
CA ILE A 223 -2.30 0.29 2.85
C ILE A 223 -1.15 0.93 3.61
N GLY A 224 -0.20 1.48 2.87
CA GLY A 224 0.92 2.25 3.39
C GLY A 224 0.72 3.75 3.17
N ALA A 225 0.89 4.54 4.21
CA ALA A 225 0.98 5.99 4.14
C ALA A 225 2.45 6.41 4.04
N VAL A 226 2.78 7.19 3.02
CA VAL A 226 4.15 7.69 2.81
C VAL A 226 4.25 9.12 3.33
N VAL A 227 5.24 9.36 4.19
CA VAL A 227 5.50 10.68 4.75
C VAL A 227 6.05 11.61 3.66
N GLY A 228 5.42 12.77 3.51
CA GLY A 228 5.89 13.86 2.65
C GLY A 228 6.77 14.83 3.43
N VAL A 229 6.16 15.58 4.32
CA VAL A 229 6.86 16.55 5.17
C VAL A 229 7.14 15.90 6.53
N GLY A 230 8.41 15.78 6.89
CA GLY A 230 8.80 15.26 8.20
C GLY A 230 8.56 16.26 9.35
N ASN A 231 8.86 15.82 10.59
CA ASN A 231 8.86 16.68 11.77
C ASN A 231 10.24 16.68 12.45
N PRO A 232 10.64 17.77 13.14
CA PRO A 232 11.87 17.79 13.90
C PRO A 232 11.85 16.80 15.08
N LEU A 233 13.02 16.27 15.45
CA LEU A 233 13.17 15.45 16.65
C LEU A 233 12.78 16.26 17.90
N GLY A 234 11.96 15.65 18.75
CA GLY A 234 11.42 16.28 19.95
C GLY A 234 10.11 17.04 19.75
N GLU A 235 9.61 17.16 18.52
CA GLU A 235 8.38 17.90 18.19
C GLU A 235 7.26 16.94 17.74
N PRO A 236 6.29 16.62 18.62
CA PRO A 236 5.16 15.77 18.25
C PRO A 236 4.25 16.40 17.20
N VAL A 237 3.66 15.60 16.34
CA VAL A 237 2.65 16.04 15.36
C VAL A 237 1.25 15.88 15.97
N PRO A 238 0.49 16.95 16.18
CA PRO A 238 -0.89 16.84 16.68
C PRO A 238 -1.81 16.24 15.61
N LEU A 239 -2.88 15.53 16.03
CA LEU A 239 -3.80 14.84 15.13
C LEU A 239 -4.42 15.77 14.08
N ALA A 240 -4.73 17.01 14.46
CA ALA A 240 -5.28 18.01 13.53
C ALA A 240 -4.34 18.34 12.34
N ALA A 241 -3.02 18.13 12.50
CA ALA A 241 -2.00 18.39 11.47
C ALA A 241 -1.46 17.09 10.82
N ALA A 242 -1.81 15.92 11.33
CA ALA A 242 -1.18 14.65 10.93
C ALA A 242 -1.21 14.39 9.42
N GLU A 243 -2.32 14.70 8.75
CA GLU A 243 -2.43 14.48 7.31
C GLU A 243 -1.58 15.43 6.45
N ASP A 244 -1.19 16.60 6.98
CA ASP A 244 -0.32 17.53 6.25
C ASP A 244 1.10 16.95 6.12
N HIS A 245 1.42 15.92 6.89
CA HIS A 245 2.65 15.15 6.82
C HIS A 245 2.59 13.96 5.85
N ILE A 246 1.40 13.55 5.38
CA ILE A 246 1.21 12.41 4.48
C ILE A 246 1.18 12.87 3.03
N LEU A 247 2.11 12.38 2.19
CA LEU A 247 2.15 12.64 0.75
C LEU A 247 1.04 11.90 0.00
N GLY A 248 0.88 10.63 0.29
CA GLY A 248 -0.05 9.74 -0.41
C GLY A 248 -0.01 8.32 0.12
N LEU A 249 -0.81 7.48 -0.50
CA LEU A 249 -1.00 6.08 -0.11
C LEU A 249 -0.54 5.12 -1.21
N CYS A 250 -0.08 3.94 -0.82
CA CYS A 250 0.25 2.82 -1.70
C CYS A 250 -0.29 1.51 -1.14
N VAL A 251 -0.39 0.47 -1.98
CA VAL A 251 -0.68 -0.89 -1.52
C VAL A 251 0.62 -1.51 -1.02
N VAL A 252 0.54 -2.21 0.11
CA VAL A 252 1.66 -2.91 0.75
C VAL A 252 1.31 -4.38 0.91
N ASN A 253 2.29 -5.24 0.70
CA ASN A 253 2.25 -6.64 1.09
C ASN A 253 3.40 -6.91 2.06
N ASP A 254 3.09 -7.11 3.33
CA ASP A 254 4.07 -7.50 4.34
C ASP A 254 4.18 -9.04 4.40
N TRP A 255 5.14 -9.60 3.65
CA TRP A 255 5.33 -11.04 3.56
C TRP A 255 5.66 -11.64 4.91
N SER A 256 5.02 -12.75 5.26
CA SER A 256 5.04 -13.29 6.62
C SER A 256 5.41 -14.77 6.64
N ALA A 257 6.47 -15.13 7.36
CA ALA A 257 6.85 -16.50 7.65
C ALA A 257 6.22 -16.94 8.97
N ARG A 258 5.00 -17.49 8.94
CA ARG A 258 4.16 -17.72 10.13
C ARG A 258 4.74 -18.73 11.13
N ASP A 259 5.40 -19.76 10.66
CA ASP A 259 6.07 -20.75 11.50
C ASP A 259 7.32 -20.19 12.21
N VAL A 260 8.06 -19.29 11.55
CA VAL A 260 9.15 -18.54 12.17
C VAL A 260 8.58 -17.51 13.16
N GLN A 261 7.51 -16.79 12.75
CA GLN A 261 6.85 -15.80 13.59
C GLN A 261 6.35 -16.40 14.91
N LYS A 262 5.71 -17.58 14.88
CA LYS A 262 5.22 -18.28 16.07
C LYS A 262 6.33 -18.51 17.10
N TRP A 263 7.55 -18.75 16.66
CA TRP A 263 8.69 -19.07 17.51
C TRP A 263 9.36 -17.83 18.11
N GLU A 264 9.46 -16.73 17.32
CA GLU A 264 10.31 -15.61 17.71
C GLU A 264 9.56 -14.36 18.23
N TYR A 265 8.23 -14.25 18.02
CA TYR A 265 7.53 -12.97 18.23
C TYR A 265 7.52 -12.47 19.68
N GLN A 266 7.75 -13.35 20.66
CA GLN A 266 7.89 -12.97 22.06
C GLN A 266 9.36 -13.04 22.47
N PRO A 267 9.90 -12.05 23.23
CA PRO A 267 9.17 -10.95 23.88
C PRO A 267 9.10 -9.63 23.10
N LEU A 268 9.83 -9.47 21.97
CA LEU A 268 10.04 -8.15 21.34
C LEU A 268 9.22 -7.91 20.06
N GLY A 269 8.41 -8.85 19.64
CA GLY A 269 7.64 -8.78 18.38
C GLY A 269 8.30 -9.52 17.23
N PRO A 270 7.74 -9.45 15.99
CA PRO A 270 8.25 -10.18 14.84
C PRO A 270 9.61 -9.59 14.38
N PHE A 271 10.48 -10.45 13.85
CA PHE A 271 11.81 -10.09 13.39
C PHE A 271 12.14 -10.75 12.05
N LEU A 272 12.74 -11.98 12.05
CA LEU A 272 13.10 -12.68 10.82
C LEU A 272 11.87 -13.14 10.01
N ALA A 273 10.74 -13.28 10.68
CA ALA A 273 9.47 -13.63 10.05
C ALA A 273 8.93 -12.54 9.10
N LYS A 274 9.45 -11.31 9.21
CA LYS A 274 8.96 -10.13 8.50
C LYS A 274 10.06 -9.43 7.68
N ASN A 275 11.29 -9.42 8.17
CA ASN A 275 12.36 -8.58 7.60
C ASN A 275 12.95 -9.08 6.28
N PHE A 276 12.47 -10.19 5.72
CA PHE A 276 12.99 -10.78 4.49
C PHE A 276 12.44 -10.14 3.23
N ALA A 277 11.22 -9.60 3.25
CA ALA A 277 10.62 -8.86 2.14
C ALA A 277 9.36 -8.10 2.55
N THR A 278 9.17 -6.90 1.99
CA THR A 278 7.90 -6.16 1.95
C THR A 278 7.74 -5.60 0.54
N SER A 279 6.62 -5.86 -0.14
CA SER A 279 6.35 -5.35 -1.48
C SER A 279 5.46 -4.12 -1.42
N VAL A 280 5.70 -3.14 -2.32
CA VAL A 280 4.87 -1.93 -2.44
C VAL A 280 4.41 -1.73 -3.89
N SER A 281 3.21 -1.17 -4.07
CA SER A 281 2.74 -0.75 -5.39
C SER A 281 3.59 0.39 -5.95
N PRO A 282 3.66 0.57 -7.28
CA PRO A 282 4.64 1.46 -7.88
C PRO A 282 4.23 2.93 -7.88
N PHE A 283 3.03 3.23 -7.41
CA PHE A 283 2.42 4.55 -7.48
C PHE A 283 1.92 5.02 -6.13
N LEU A 284 2.11 6.31 -5.83
CA LEU A 284 1.59 6.96 -4.65
C LEU A 284 0.35 7.78 -5.04
N VAL A 285 -0.82 7.33 -4.64
CA VAL A 285 -2.08 8.08 -4.81
C VAL A 285 -2.12 9.16 -3.75
N THR A 286 -2.11 10.43 -4.18
CA THR A 286 -2.04 11.57 -3.25
C THR A 286 -3.32 11.71 -2.44
N LEU A 287 -3.21 12.25 -1.20
CA LEU A 287 -4.41 12.52 -0.39
C LEU A 287 -5.35 13.54 -1.06
N GLU A 288 -4.82 14.42 -1.94
CA GLU A 288 -5.67 15.31 -2.75
C GLU A 288 -6.53 14.51 -3.73
N ALA A 289 -5.96 13.53 -4.46
CA ALA A 289 -6.73 12.68 -5.37
C ALA A 289 -7.81 11.84 -4.65
N LEU A 290 -7.55 11.49 -3.39
CA LEU A 290 -8.46 10.73 -2.53
C LEU A 290 -9.52 11.59 -1.82
N ALA A 291 -9.49 12.92 -1.95
CA ALA A 291 -10.43 13.81 -1.26
C ALA A 291 -11.92 13.44 -1.47
N PRO A 292 -12.39 13.03 -2.67
CA PRO A 292 -13.78 12.62 -2.87
C PRO A 292 -14.18 11.33 -2.14
N PHE A 293 -13.21 10.52 -1.74
CA PHE A 293 -13.40 9.17 -1.20
C PHE A 293 -13.19 9.12 0.32
N ARG A 294 -13.27 10.28 0.97
CA ARG A 294 -13.22 10.36 2.43
C ARG A 294 -14.39 9.65 3.07
N ALA A 295 -14.13 9.01 4.20
CA ALA A 295 -15.11 8.36 5.04
C ALA A 295 -14.89 8.75 6.51
N PRO A 296 -15.89 8.60 7.38
CA PRO A 296 -15.66 8.69 8.80
C PRO A 296 -14.58 7.69 9.26
N GLY A 297 -13.82 8.05 10.28
CA GLY A 297 -13.04 7.08 11.03
C GLY A 297 -13.95 5.99 11.61
N ALA A 298 -13.41 4.81 11.93
CA ALA A 298 -14.21 3.71 12.42
C ALA A 298 -15.07 4.09 13.62
N SER A 299 -16.34 3.73 13.56
CA SER A 299 -17.24 3.82 14.70
C SER A 299 -16.81 2.77 15.74
N ARG A 300 -16.46 3.23 16.93
CA ARG A 300 -16.15 2.31 18.03
C ARG A 300 -17.45 1.68 18.56
N PRO A 301 -17.46 0.36 18.77
CA PRO A 301 -18.61 -0.31 19.37
C PRO A 301 -18.99 0.28 20.73
N ALA A 302 -20.27 0.21 21.09
CA ALA A 302 -20.69 0.60 22.44
C ALA A 302 -19.95 -0.22 23.50
N GLY A 303 -19.35 0.46 24.47
CA GLY A 303 -18.52 -0.15 25.51
C GLY A 303 -17.02 -0.14 25.21
N ASP A 304 -16.59 0.20 24.03
CA ASP A 304 -15.16 0.43 23.76
C ASP A 304 -14.69 1.74 24.43
N PRO A 305 -13.44 1.79 24.94
CA PRO A 305 -12.91 3.00 25.54
C PRO A 305 -12.77 4.12 24.51
N ALA A 306 -13.09 5.36 24.89
CA ALA A 306 -12.76 6.51 24.09
C ALA A 306 -11.23 6.65 23.94
N PRO A 307 -10.73 7.09 22.77
CA PRO A 307 -9.32 7.44 22.65
C PRO A 307 -8.94 8.55 23.63
N LEU A 308 -7.68 8.56 24.07
CA LEU A 308 -7.16 9.67 24.85
C LEU A 308 -7.17 10.98 24.06
N PRO A 309 -7.17 12.14 24.72
CA PRO A 309 -7.31 13.45 24.06
C PRO A 309 -6.35 13.69 22.90
N TYR A 310 -5.10 13.22 22.95
CA TYR A 310 -4.13 13.40 21.88
C TYR A 310 -4.46 12.60 20.60
N LEU A 311 -5.33 11.59 20.69
CA LEU A 311 -5.85 10.79 19.58
C LEU A 311 -7.31 11.12 19.24
N THR A 312 -7.79 12.29 19.70
CA THR A 312 -9.18 12.70 19.48
C THR A 312 -9.21 14.02 18.73
N ASP A 313 -9.86 14.02 17.57
CA ASP A 313 -10.12 15.19 16.74
C ASP A 313 -11.44 15.01 16.00
N GLU A 314 -12.31 16.03 15.97
CA GLU A 314 -13.62 15.93 15.33
C GLU A 314 -13.54 15.75 13.82
N ARG A 315 -12.56 16.38 13.18
CA ARG A 315 -12.37 16.30 11.74
C ARG A 315 -11.82 14.92 11.34
N ASP A 316 -10.87 14.37 12.11
CA ASP A 316 -10.39 12.99 11.92
C ASP A 316 -11.54 11.99 12.11
N ARG A 317 -12.36 12.16 13.14
CA ARG A 317 -13.53 11.31 13.36
C ARG A 317 -14.51 11.36 12.20
N ALA A 318 -14.75 12.54 11.62
CA ALA A 318 -15.72 12.75 10.55
C ALA A 318 -15.20 12.33 9.17
N GLN A 319 -13.88 12.44 8.90
CA GLN A 319 -13.27 12.33 7.58
C GLN A 319 -11.89 11.67 7.57
N GLY A 320 -11.41 11.10 8.67
CA GLY A 320 -10.07 10.49 8.77
C GLY A 320 -9.95 9.13 8.08
N GLY A 321 -11.05 8.49 7.73
CA GLY A 321 -11.11 7.26 6.97
C GLY A 321 -11.14 7.48 5.45
N PHE A 322 -10.94 6.37 4.72
CA PHE A 322 -11.02 6.35 3.26
C PHE A 322 -11.88 5.18 2.78
N ASP A 323 -12.71 5.44 1.77
CA ASP A 323 -13.54 4.43 1.12
C ASP A 323 -12.75 3.76 0.00
N LEU A 324 -11.93 2.77 0.38
CA LEU A 324 -11.13 2.00 -0.54
C LEU A 324 -11.61 0.55 -0.54
N THR A 325 -11.75 -0.02 -1.72
CA THR A 325 -11.86 -1.47 -1.89
C THR A 325 -10.47 -2.05 -2.09
N LEU A 326 -10.20 -3.16 -1.42
CA LEU A 326 -8.94 -3.89 -1.55
C LEU A 326 -9.22 -5.32 -1.98
N GLU A 327 -8.37 -5.86 -2.81
CA GLU A 327 -8.48 -7.21 -3.34
C GLU A 327 -7.13 -7.89 -3.33
N VAL A 328 -7.13 -9.19 -2.99
CA VAL A 328 -5.97 -10.06 -3.14
C VAL A 328 -6.34 -11.28 -3.96
N ALA A 329 -5.48 -11.63 -4.89
CA ALA A 329 -5.61 -12.82 -5.74
C ALA A 329 -4.32 -13.65 -5.71
N ILE A 330 -4.46 -14.96 -5.94
CA ILE A 330 -3.35 -15.91 -6.07
C ILE A 330 -3.36 -16.51 -7.48
N GLU A 331 -2.20 -16.62 -8.07
CA GLU A 331 -1.95 -17.25 -9.35
C GLU A 331 -0.83 -18.28 -9.19
N SER A 332 -1.13 -19.56 -9.33
CA SER A 332 -0.09 -20.61 -9.28
C SER A 332 0.73 -20.67 -10.57
N ALA A 333 1.89 -21.33 -10.52
CA ALA A 333 2.71 -21.58 -11.71
C ALA A 333 1.93 -22.35 -12.78
N GLU A 334 1.09 -23.31 -12.36
CA GLU A 334 0.24 -24.09 -13.27
C GLU A 334 -0.86 -23.23 -13.91
N MET A 335 -1.48 -22.30 -13.15
CA MET A 335 -2.45 -21.33 -13.70
C MET A 335 -1.81 -20.49 -14.79
N ARG A 336 -0.60 -19.95 -14.56
CA ARG A 336 0.13 -19.16 -15.59
C ARG A 336 0.41 -19.97 -16.84
N THR A 337 0.87 -21.21 -16.69
CA THR A 337 1.13 -22.11 -17.83
C THR A 337 -0.14 -22.38 -18.65
N LYS A 338 -1.29 -22.43 -18.00
CA LYS A 338 -2.60 -22.65 -18.63
C LYS A 338 -3.28 -21.35 -19.10
N GLY A 339 -2.68 -20.19 -18.88
CA GLY A 339 -3.27 -18.87 -19.23
C GLY A 339 -4.53 -18.53 -18.43
N LEU A 340 -4.68 -19.08 -17.22
CA LEU A 340 -5.82 -18.80 -16.35
C LEU A 340 -5.59 -17.53 -15.56
N SER A 341 -6.66 -16.76 -15.35
CA SER A 341 -6.61 -15.54 -14.53
C SER A 341 -6.34 -15.84 -13.06
N PRO A 342 -5.65 -14.93 -12.32
CA PRO A 342 -5.50 -15.04 -10.88
C PRO A 342 -6.85 -15.24 -10.18
N LYS A 343 -6.91 -16.13 -9.18
CA LYS A 343 -8.11 -16.35 -8.37
C LYS A 343 -8.15 -15.32 -7.25
N VAL A 344 -9.21 -14.52 -7.21
CA VAL A 344 -9.49 -13.66 -6.04
C VAL A 344 -9.76 -14.55 -4.83
N VAL A 345 -9.02 -14.31 -3.76
CA VAL A 345 -9.09 -15.07 -2.49
C VAL A 345 -9.52 -14.20 -1.32
N GLY A 346 -9.53 -12.89 -1.49
CA GLY A 346 -10.04 -11.95 -0.49
C GLY A 346 -10.40 -10.61 -1.12
N ARG A 347 -11.50 -10.00 -0.63
CA ARG A 347 -11.91 -8.63 -0.96
C ARG A 347 -12.47 -7.95 0.27
N GLY A 348 -11.88 -6.84 0.67
CA GLY A 348 -12.23 -6.08 1.85
C GLY A 348 -12.32 -4.59 1.60
N THR A 349 -12.50 -3.83 2.68
CA THR A 349 -12.56 -2.37 2.64
C THR A 349 -11.66 -1.74 3.70
N PHE A 350 -11.03 -0.61 3.36
CA PHE A 350 -10.23 0.17 4.31
C PHE A 350 -11.08 0.94 5.33
N ARG A 351 -12.40 1.04 5.13
CA ARG A 351 -13.32 1.74 6.04
C ARG A 351 -13.42 1.10 7.43
N GLU A 352 -13.05 -0.18 7.56
CA GLU A 352 -13.20 -0.94 8.81
C GLU A 352 -11.95 -0.89 9.72
N MET A 353 -11.01 0.02 9.43
CA MET A 353 -9.82 0.18 10.26
C MET A 353 -10.16 0.81 11.60
N TYR A 354 -9.72 0.21 12.72
CA TYR A 354 -10.00 0.69 14.08
C TYR A 354 -9.27 2.01 14.41
N TRP A 355 -8.09 2.21 13.82
CA TRP A 355 -7.29 3.42 13.93
C TRP A 355 -7.15 4.08 12.56
N THR A 356 -7.28 5.41 12.51
CA THR A 356 -7.05 6.19 11.29
C THR A 356 -5.56 6.37 11.02
N LEU A 357 -5.19 6.69 9.77
CA LEU A 357 -3.80 7.02 9.42
C LEU A 357 -3.29 8.23 10.22
N GLY A 358 -4.14 9.22 10.45
CA GLY A 358 -3.83 10.38 11.29
C GLY A 358 -3.50 9.98 12.72
N GLN A 359 -4.31 9.12 13.33
CA GLN A 359 -4.08 8.62 14.69
C GLN A 359 -2.77 7.81 14.78
N MET A 360 -2.47 6.96 13.78
CA MET A 360 -1.22 6.21 13.73
C MET A 360 0.00 7.13 13.67
N LEU A 361 -0.01 8.14 12.79
CA LEU A 361 1.08 9.11 12.67
C LEU A 361 1.25 9.95 13.95
N THR A 362 0.16 10.44 14.51
CA THR A 362 0.18 11.20 15.77
C THR A 362 0.75 10.38 16.91
N HIS A 363 0.32 9.12 17.03
CA HIS A 363 0.85 8.22 18.07
C HIS A 363 2.34 7.98 17.87
N HIS A 364 2.78 7.74 16.63
CA HIS A 364 4.18 7.50 16.28
C HIS A 364 5.10 8.65 16.71
N THR A 365 4.61 9.88 16.62
CA THR A 365 5.40 11.08 16.95
C THR A 365 5.17 11.60 18.37
N SER A 366 4.22 11.05 19.12
CA SER A 366 3.76 11.58 20.42
C SER A 366 4.86 11.68 21.48
N ASN A 367 5.90 10.87 21.39
CA ASN A 367 7.08 10.89 22.26
C ASN A 367 8.21 11.79 21.74
N GLY A 368 7.99 12.53 20.63
CA GLY A 368 9.00 13.36 19.99
C GLY A 368 9.81 12.64 18.91
N CYS A 369 9.45 11.40 18.52
CA CYS A 369 10.08 10.73 17.38
C CYS A 369 9.90 11.57 16.11
N ASN A 370 10.99 11.77 15.36
CA ASN A 370 10.92 12.44 14.07
C ASN A 370 10.57 11.45 12.96
N LEU A 371 9.71 11.89 12.05
CA LEU A 371 9.50 11.25 10.75
C LEU A 371 10.30 11.99 9.68
N GLN A 372 10.75 11.26 8.67
CA GLN A 372 11.48 11.80 7.54
C GLN A 372 10.67 11.63 6.25
N THR A 373 10.93 12.50 5.27
CA THR A 373 10.37 12.36 3.93
C THR A 373 10.68 10.98 3.35
N GLY A 374 9.65 10.26 2.95
CA GLY A 374 9.76 8.90 2.42
C GLY A 374 9.56 7.79 3.45
N ASP A 375 9.44 8.09 4.74
CA ASP A 375 9.09 7.07 5.72
C ASP A 375 7.74 6.43 5.38
N LEU A 376 7.66 5.11 5.55
CA LEU A 376 6.47 4.31 5.29
C LEU A 376 5.80 3.90 6.59
N LEU A 377 4.52 4.24 6.74
CA LEU A 377 3.66 3.82 7.83
C LEU A 377 2.59 2.89 7.26
N ALA A 378 2.74 1.58 7.40
CA ALA A 378 1.76 0.62 6.93
C ALA A 378 0.69 0.35 8.01
N SER A 379 -0.51 0.01 7.54
CA SER A 379 -1.70 -0.12 8.39
C SER A 379 -1.74 -1.37 9.25
N GLY A 380 -0.90 -2.36 8.94
CA GLY A 380 -1.15 -3.74 9.32
C GLY A 380 -2.22 -4.39 8.44
N THR A 381 -2.30 -5.70 8.51
CA THR A 381 -3.22 -6.50 7.68
C THR A 381 -4.65 -5.99 7.77
N ILE A 382 -5.27 -5.73 6.62
CA ILE A 382 -6.66 -5.27 6.51
C ILE A 382 -7.57 -6.48 6.35
N SER A 383 -8.36 -6.75 7.37
CA SER A 383 -9.39 -7.79 7.35
C SER A 383 -10.73 -7.21 7.77
N GLY A 384 -11.81 -7.67 7.15
CA GLY A 384 -13.18 -7.30 7.49
C GLY A 384 -13.90 -8.36 8.30
N THR A 385 -15.21 -8.23 8.41
CA THR A 385 -16.08 -9.10 9.23
C THR A 385 -16.41 -10.43 8.58
N THR A 386 -16.36 -10.51 7.24
CA THR A 386 -16.80 -11.69 6.49
C THR A 386 -15.63 -12.63 6.15
N PRO A 387 -15.84 -13.93 5.93
CA PRO A 387 -14.79 -14.87 5.59
C PRO A 387 -13.99 -14.52 4.32
N ASP A 388 -14.64 -13.90 3.34
CA ASP A 388 -14.06 -13.48 2.06
C ASP A 388 -13.39 -12.10 2.11
N SER A 389 -13.38 -11.45 3.28
CA SER A 389 -12.72 -10.16 3.49
C SER A 389 -11.42 -10.26 4.30
N ARG A 390 -10.83 -11.45 4.39
CA ARG A 390 -9.59 -11.68 5.13
C ARG A 390 -8.37 -11.25 4.33
N GLY A 391 -7.47 -10.52 4.97
CA GLY A 391 -6.27 -9.95 4.36
C GLY A 391 -5.05 -10.86 4.33
N CYS A 392 -5.14 -12.09 4.85
CA CYS A 392 -4.04 -13.08 4.84
C CYS A 392 -4.55 -14.52 4.85
N LEU A 393 -3.72 -15.48 4.42
CA LEU A 393 -4.07 -16.91 4.44
C LEU A 393 -4.16 -17.47 5.86
N LEU A 394 -3.40 -16.92 6.80
CA LEU A 394 -3.48 -17.31 8.20
C LEU A 394 -4.92 -17.23 8.71
N GLU A 395 -5.68 -16.20 8.33
CA GLU A 395 -7.08 -16.03 8.67
C GLU A 395 -8.02 -16.77 7.71
N ALA A 396 -7.82 -16.60 6.40
CA ALA A 396 -8.73 -17.12 5.37
C ALA A 396 -8.86 -18.65 5.39
N THR A 397 -7.83 -19.36 5.85
CA THR A 397 -7.82 -20.82 5.96
C THR A 397 -8.07 -21.32 7.40
N TRP A 398 -8.29 -20.44 8.35
CA TRP A 398 -8.54 -20.79 9.75
C TRP A 398 -9.92 -21.40 9.93
N ALA A 399 -9.98 -22.63 10.45
CA ALA A 399 -11.21 -23.38 10.68
C ALA A 399 -11.72 -23.34 12.15
N GLY A 400 -11.10 -22.49 12.97
CA GLY A 400 -11.44 -22.35 14.38
C GLY A 400 -10.80 -23.41 15.27
N THR A 401 -11.26 -23.43 16.52
CA THR A 401 -10.81 -24.35 17.57
C THR A 401 -11.90 -25.39 17.82
N ASP A 402 -11.52 -26.62 18.05
CA ASP A 402 -12.43 -27.69 18.46
C ASP A 402 -12.88 -27.41 19.92
N PRO A 403 -14.17 -27.18 20.17
CA PRO A 403 -14.64 -26.84 21.51
C PRO A 403 -14.49 -27.99 22.53
N ALA A 404 -14.39 -29.23 22.08
CA ALA A 404 -14.23 -30.39 22.96
C ALA A 404 -12.78 -30.59 23.43
N THR A 405 -11.81 -30.20 22.61
CA THR A 405 -10.38 -30.47 22.85
C THR A 405 -9.57 -29.21 23.10
N GLY A 406 -10.11 -28.01 22.77
CA GLY A 406 -9.38 -26.74 22.78
C GLY A 406 -8.28 -26.65 21.73
N LYS A 407 -8.15 -27.64 20.82
CA LYS A 407 -7.11 -27.65 19.80
C LYS A 407 -7.56 -27.00 18.51
N PRO A 408 -6.65 -26.37 17.74
CA PRO A 408 -6.93 -25.89 16.40
C PRO A 408 -7.47 -27.02 15.51
N ARG A 409 -8.54 -26.74 14.76
CA ARG A 409 -9.00 -27.63 13.71
C ARG A 409 -8.04 -27.59 12.51
N PRO A 410 -7.98 -28.67 11.68
CA PRO A 410 -7.26 -28.60 10.42
C PRO A 410 -7.73 -27.41 9.57
N ARG A 411 -6.79 -26.70 8.95
CA ARG A 411 -7.11 -25.54 8.10
C ARG A 411 -7.95 -25.96 6.90
N THR A 412 -8.87 -25.11 6.50
CA THR A 412 -9.66 -25.27 5.28
C THR A 412 -8.88 -24.69 4.11
N PRO A 413 -8.38 -25.51 3.17
CA PRO A 413 -7.58 -25.00 2.07
C PRO A 413 -8.44 -24.25 1.04
N ILE A 414 -7.87 -23.22 0.42
CA ILE A 414 -8.41 -22.58 -0.76
C ILE A 414 -8.09 -23.42 -1.98
N GLU A 415 -9.10 -23.79 -2.78
CA GLU A 415 -8.94 -24.54 -4.03
C GLU A 415 -8.76 -23.57 -5.20
N LEU A 416 -7.68 -23.70 -5.95
CA LEU A 416 -7.39 -22.91 -7.15
C LEU A 416 -8.09 -23.51 -8.39
N PRO A 417 -8.26 -22.76 -9.49
CA PRO A 417 -8.91 -23.24 -10.72
C PRO A 417 -8.28 -24.49 -11.35
N THR A 418 -7.03 -24.78 -11.04
CA THR A 418 -6.29 -25.99 -11.45
C THR A 418 -6.55 -27.20 -10.57
N GLY A 419 -7.30 -27.05 -9.46
CA GLY A 419 -7.51 -28.09 -8.44
C GLY A 419 -6.41 -28.11 -7.36
N GLU A 420 -5.36 -27.30 -7.49
CA GLU A 420 -4.35 -27.12 -6.44
C GLU A 420 -4.98 -26.52 -5.19
N LYS A 421 -4.49 -26.93 -4.01
CA LYS A 421 -4.99 -26.45 -2.72
C LYS A 421 -3.94 -25.64 -1.99
N ARG A 422 -4.34 -24.53 -1.36
CA ARG A 422 -3.46 -23.66 -0.59
C ARG A 422 -4.02 -23.41 0.81
N THR A 423 -3.21 -23.74 1.81
CA THR A 423 -3.37 -23.22 3.18
C THR A 423 -2.36 -22.11 3.45
N PHE A 424 -1.21 -22.17 2.82
CA PHE A 424 -0.15 -21.17 2.73
C PHE A 424 0.43 -21.18 1.32
N LEU A 425 1.29 -20.21 1.01
CA LEU A 425 1.87 -20.03 -0.32
C LEU A 425 2.89 -21.13 -0.65
N ALA A 426 2.82 -21.64 -1.87
CA ALA A 426 3.80 -22.54 -2.47
C ALA A 426 4.84 -21.78 -3.32
N ASP A 427 5.98 -22.43 -3.59
CA ASP A 427 6.95 -21.90 -4.55
C ASP A 427 6.31 -21.85 -5.95
N GLY A 428 6.54 -20.75 -6.65
CA GLY A 428 5.90 -20.45 -7.93
C GLY A 428 4.56 -19.72 -7.82
N ASP A 429 3.96 -19.59 -6.65
CA ASP A 429 2.75 -18.77 -6.48
C ASP A 429 3.08 -17.29 -6.66
N ARG A 430 2.22 -16.56 -7.37
CA ARG A 430 2.20 -15.11 -7.46
C ARG A 430 1.02 -14.57 -6.67
N VAL A 431 1.27 -13.65 -5.77
CA VAL A 431 0.24 -12.88 -5.08
C VAL A 431 0.07 -11.56 -5.81
N VAL A 432 -1.18 -11.16 -6.03
CA VAL A 432 -1.56 -9.92 -6.71
C VAL A 432 -2.52 -9.17 -5.80
N MET A 433 -2.15 -7.96 -5.41
CA MET A 433 -2.97 -7.08 -4.59
C MET A 433 -3.32 -5.82 -5.36
N ARG A 434 -4.55 -5.36 -5.21
CA ARG A 434 -5.07 -4.14 -5.82
C ARG A 434 -5.90 -3.35 -4.82
N ALA A 435 -5.88 -2.04 -4.97
CA ALA A 435 -6.78 -1.14 -4.27
C ALA A 435 -7.35 -0.10 -5.23
N TRP A 436 -8.58 0.32 -4.99
CA TRP A 436 -9.23 1.39 -5.72
C TRP A 436 -10.27 2.10 -4.87
N ALA A 437 -10.56 3.34 -5.24
CA ALA A 437 -11.64 4.12 -4.70
C ALA A 437 -12.70 4.33 -5.77
N GLU A 438 -13.97 4.16 -5.40
CA GLU A 438 -15.13 4.32 -6.28
C GLU A 438 -16.31 4.90 -5.51
N ARG A 439 -16.94 5.93 -6.06
CA ARG A 439 -18.12 6.59 -5.47
C ARG A 439 -18.96 7.20 -6.58
N GLU A 440 -20.27 7.14 -6.44
CA GLU A 440 -21.21 7.81 -7.33
C GLU A 440 -20.89 9.32 -7.46
N GLY A 441 -20.92 9.83 -8.68
CA GLY A 441 -20.57 11.23 -8.99
C GLY A 441 -19.09 11.51 -9.16
N TYR A 442 -18.19 10.51 -8.97
CA TYR A 442 -16.75 10.64 -9.17
C TYR A 442 -16.19 9.53 -10.05
N ARG A 443 -15.05 9.79 -10.65
CA ARG A 443 -14.33 8.77 -11.43
C ARG A 443 -13.65 7.79 -10.47
N ARG A 444 -13.71 6.50 -10.81
CA ARG A 444 -12.88 5.47 -10.18
C ARG A 444 -11.41 5.85 -10.31
N ILE A 445 -10.64 5.65 -9.22
CA ILE A 445 -9.18 5.80 -9.20
C ILE A 445 -8.54 4.58 -8.55
N GLY A 446 -7.42 4.11 -9.08
CA GLY A 446 -6.71 2.94 -8.58
C GLY A 446 -5.28 3.23 -8.16
N PHE A 447 -4.67 2.23 -7.51
CA PHE A 447 -3.32 2.30 -6.94
C PHE A 447 -2.28 1.55 -7.80
N GLY A 448 -2.72 0.93 -8.90
CA GLY A 448 -1.93 -0.05 -9.60
C GLY A 448 -1.84 -1.38 -8.84
N GLU A 449 -0.97 -2.25 -9.31
CA GLU A 449 -0.81 -3.60 -8.77
C GLU A 449 0.40 -3.68 -7.83
N CYS A 450 0.22 -4.33 -6.68
CA CYS A 450 1.31 -4.80 -5.82
C CYS A 450 1.40 -6.32 -5.93
N SER A 451 2.45 -6.85 -6.54
CA SER A 451 2.60 -8.29 -6.75
C SER A 451 4.00 -8.78 -6.44
N GLY A 452 4.10 -10.09 -6.15
CA GLY A 452 5.37 -10.77 -5.96
C GLY A 452 5.22 -12.27 -6.23
N THR A 453 6.28 -12.90 -6.76
CA THR A 453 6.30 -14.33 -7.08
C THR A 453 7.24 -15.05 -6.13
N ILE A 454 6.75 -16.11 -5.49
CA ILE A 454 7.55 -16.90 -4.55
C ILE A 454 8.57 -17.74 -5.31
N VAL A 455 9.83 -17.63 -4.91
CA VAL A 455 10.91 -18.50 -5.39
C VAL A 455 11.48 -19.35 -4.25
N PRO A 456 12.00 -20.55 -4.55
CA PRO A 456 12.53 -21.47 -3.54
C PRO A 456 13.58 -20.83 -2.64
N ALA A 457 13.67 -21.30 -1.40
CA ALA A 457 14.77 -20.93 -0.50
C ALA A 457 16.12 -21.26 -1.11
N LYS A 458 17.14 -20.46 -0.79
CA LYS A 458 18.53 -20.83 -1.05
C LYS A 458 19.05 -21.63 0.15
N ALA A 459 19.61 -22.81 -0.13
CA ALA A 459 20.31 -23.61 0.88
C ALA A 459 21.60 -22.93 1.31
#